data_aac98f41d49a1dff83d7337b7e5b6837
#
_entry.id   aac98f41d49a1dff83d7337b7e5b6837
#
_cell.length_a   1.000
_cell.length_b   1.000
_cell.length_c   1.000
_cell.angle_alpha   90.00
_cell.angle_beta   90.00
_cell.angle_gamma   90.00
#
_symmetry.space_group_name_H-M   'P 1'
#
loop_
_entity.id
_entity.type
_entity.pdbx_description
1 polymer ?
#
loop_
_entity_poly.entity_id
_entity_poly.type
_entity_poly.pdbx_seq_one_letter_code
_entity_poly.pdbx_strand_id
1 'polypeptide(L)'
;MLSGRQRRTALKKNIALARDMARRLLADGVEEITLTHYADEGSFRAMKLPEEGDDFEHRQRTNAEFAKVMLAHGLELKVQVLNAEEYFAWLGARPHTYQALQEYPGGRHVSGDEAKALLGID
;
A
#
# COMPACT_ATOMS: atom_id res chain seq x y z
N MET A 1 -9.49 -4.31 17.33
CA MET A 1 -9.36 -5.37 16.30
C MET A 1 -10.68 -5.59 15.62
N LEU A 2 -10.69 -5.72 14.32
CA LEU A 2 -11.92 -5.95 13.56
C LEU A 2 -12.37 -7.41 13.65
N SER A 3 -13.69 -7.63 13.73
CA SER A 3 -14.26 -8.97 13.60
C SER A 3 -14.14 -9.45 12.13
N GLY A 4 -14.31 -10.76 11.89
CA GLY A 4 -14.29 -11.29 10.52
C GLY A 4 -15.35 -10.64 9.62
N ARG A 5 -16.52 -10.35 10.15
CA ARG A 5 -17.61 -9.68 9.41
C ARG A 5 -17.22 -8.24 9.08
N GLN A 6 -16.65 -7.52 10.05
CA GLN A 6 -16.20 -6.13 9.84
C GLN A 6 -15.09 -6.06 8.81
N ARG A 7 -14.16 -7.01 8.83
CA ARG A 7 -13.09 -7.09 7.82
C ARG A 7 -13.66 -7.28 6.42
N ARG A 8 -14.61 -8.20 6.24
CA ARG A 8 -15.24 -8.44 4.94
C ARG A 8 -15.98 -7.22 4.42
N THR A 9 -16.71 -6.53 5.30
CA THR A 9 -17.45 -5.32 4.92
C THR A 9 -16.49 -4.21 4.52
N ALA A 10 -15.43 -3.98 5.30
CA ALA A 10 -14.42 -2.98 5.01
C ALA A 10 -13.71 -3.29 3.68
N LEU A 11 -13.39 -4.55 3.43
CA LEU A 11 -12.73 -4.98 2.20
C LEU A 11 -13.60 -4.71 0.98
N LYS A 12 -14.90 -5.06 1.03
CA LYS A 12 -15.82 -4.78 -0.08
C LYS A 12 -15.92 -3.30 -0.39
N LYS A 13 -16.00 -2.48 0.64
CA LYS A 13 -16.04 -1.01 0.49
C LYS A 13 -14.75 -0.51 -0.16
N ASN A 14 -13.61 -1.01 0.28
CA ASN A 14 -12.31 -0.61 -0.25
C ASN A 14 -12.15 -1.02 -1.71
N ILE A 15 -12.68 -2.18 -2.10
CA ILE A 15 -12.66 -2.63 -3.49
C ILE A 15 -13.48 -1.69 -4.39
N ALA A 16 -14.67 -1.30 -3.94
CA ALA A 16 -15.51 -0.37 -4.68
C ALA A 16 -14.83 0.99 -4.88
N LEU A 17 -14.20 1.51 -3.82
CA LEU A 17 -13.45 2.76 -3.89
C LEU A 17 -12.24 2.63 -4.82
N ALA A 18 -11.57 1.49 -4.80
CA ALA A 18 -10.42 1.23 -5.68
C ALA A 18 -10.83 1.23 -7.14
N ARG A 19 -11.98 0.64 -7.48
CA ARG A 19 -12.51 0.63 -8.85
C ARG A 19 -12.78 2.04 -9.35
N ASP A 20 -13.41 2.89 -8.51
CA ASP A 20 -13.65 4.28 -8.85
C ASP A 20 -12.35 5.05 -9.05
N MET A 21 -11.37 4.82 -8.18
CA MET A 21 -10.05 5.44 -8.30
C MET A 21 -9.36 5.01 -9.60
N ALA A 22 -9.40 3.71 -9.94
CA ALA A 22 -8.78 3.22 -11.17
C ALA A 22 -9.36 3.90 -12.40
N ARG A 23 -10.70 4.05 -12.46
CA ARG A 23 -11.37 4.73 -13.58
C ARG A 23 -10.91 6.18 -13.70
N ARG A 24 -10.81 6.90 -12.58
CA ARG A 24 -10.37 8.30 -12.59
C ARG A 24 -8.91 8.44 -13.02
N LEU A 25 -8.03 7.56 -12.52
CA LEU A 25 -6.62 7.57 -12.88
C LEU A 25 -6.45 7.34 -14.39
N LEU A 26 -7.16 6.35 -14.94
CA LEU A 26 -7.12 6.08 -16.37
C LEU A 26 -7.65 7.26 -17.19
N ALA A 27 -8.73 7.88 -16.74
CA ALA A 27 -9.29 9.06 -17.41
C ALA A 27 -8.31 10.22 -17.41
N ASP A 28 -7.46 10.32 -16.38
CA ASP A 28 -6.43 11.36 -16.26
C ASP A 28 -5.13 11.00 -16.98
N GLY A 29 -5.08 9.85 -17.68
CA GLY A 29 -3.91 9.44 -18.43
C GLY A 29 -2.82 8.77 -17.61
N VAL A 30 -3.11 8.36 -16.39
CA VAL A 30 -2.16 7.65 -15.53
C VAL A 30 -2.00 6.21 -16.03
N GLU A 31 -0.76 5.75 -16.17
CA GLU A 31 -0.45 4.41 -16.66
C GLU A 31 0.12 3.49 -15.58
N GLU A 32 0.72 4.04 -14.55
CA GLU A 32 1.38 3.28 -13.50
C GLU A 32 1.03 3.86 -12.13
N ILE A 33 0.88 2.97 -11.13
CA ILE A 33 0.71 3.37 -9.74
C ILE A 33 1.83 2.78 -8.89
N THR A 34 2.17 3.46 -7.81
CA THR A 34 3.12 2.96 -6.81
C THR A 34 2.38 2.70 -5.51
N LEU A 35 2.49 1.47 -5.01
CA LEU A 35 1.96 1.09 -3.71
C LEU A 35 3.10 0.93 -2.72
N THR A 36 2.84 1.24 -1.46
CA THR A 36 3.80 0.98 -0.39
C THR A 36 3.50 -0.37 0.25
N HIS A 37 4.55 -1.10 0.61
CA HIS A 37 4.46 -2.41 1.26
C HIS A 37 5.46 -2.44 2.40
N TYR A 38 4.99 -2.68 3.61
CA TYR A 38 5.89 -2.79 4.77
C TYR A 38 6.67 -4.08 4.68
N ALA A 39 7.99 -4.01 4.87
CA ALA A 39 8.88 -5.17 4.76
C ALA A 39 8.51 -6.28 5.75
N ASP A 40 8.03 -5.91 6.93
CA ASP A 40 7.62 -6.83 7.99
C ASP A 40 6.65 -6.14 8.95
N GLU A 41 6.10 -6.92 9.88
CA GLU A 41 5.18 -6.39 10.88
C GLU A 41 5.84 -5.35 11.77
N GLY A 42 7.11 -5.53 12.10
CA GLY A 42 7.85 -4.55 12.90
C GLY A 42 7.92 -3.19 12.21
N SER A 43 8.21 -3.18 10.91
CA SER A 43 8.22 -1.93 10.14
C SER A 43 6.82 -1.30 10.09
N PHE A 44 5.77 -2.10 9.91
CA PHE A 44 4.40 -1.61 9.95
C PHE A 44 4.10 -0.90 11.27
N ARG A 45 4.40 -1.56 12.39
CA ARG A 45 4.09 -1.00 13.72
C ARG A 45 4.88 0.26 14.02
N ALA A 46 6.12 0.35 13.54
CA ALA A 46 6.97 1.52 13.75
C ALA A 46 6.58 2.70 12.84
N MET A 47 6.13 2.42 11.63
CA MET A 47 5.89 3.44 10.59
C MET A 47 4.43 3.81 10.40
N LYS A 48 3.49 2.99 10.87
CA LYS A 48 2.07 3.26 10.63
C LYS A 48 1.65 4.59 11.24
N LEU A 49 0.73 5.26 10.56
CA LEU A 49 0.11 6.47 11.09
C LEU A 49 -1.10 6.07 11.95
N PRO A 50 -1.55 6.95 12.87
CA PRO A 50 -2.65 6.60 13.78
C PRO A 50 -3.90 6.10 13.08
N GLU A 51 -4.21 6.60 11.90
CA GLU A 51 -5.42 6.25 11.14
C GLU A 51 -5.34 4.88 10.46
N GLU A 52 -4.17 4.26 10.40
CA GLU A 52 -4.02 2.96 9.72
C GLU A 52 -4.49 1.76 10.55
N GLY A 53 -4.73 1.95 11.85
CA GLY A 53 -5.13 0.87 12.74
C GLY A 53 -3.96 -0.05 13.11
N ASP A 54 -4.27 -1.22 13.68
CA ASP A 54 -3.26 -2.13 14.25
C ASP A 54 -3.22 -3.51 13.59
N ASP A 55 -4.04 -3.76 12.58
CA ASP A 55 -4.18 -5.08 11.97
C ASP A 55 -3.31 -5.18 10.72
N PHE A 56 -2.11 -5.72 10.88
CA PHE A 56 -1.14 -5.88 9.80
C PHE A 56 -1.65 -6.82 8.70
N GLU A 57 -2.27 -7.95 9.07
CA GLU A 57 -2.82 -8.88 8.07
C GLU A 57 -3.91 -8.23 7.23
N HIS A 58 -4.79 -7.48 7.88
CA HIS A 58 -5.86 -6.77 7.19
C HIS A 58 -5.27 -5.72 6.24
N ARG A 59 -4.24 -4.99 6.69
CA ARG A 59 -3.55 -4.00 5.87
C ARG A 59 -2.95 -4.63 4.61
N GLN A 60 -2.29 -5.78 4.76
CA GLN A 60 -1.72 -6.49 3.63
C GLN A 60 -2.76 -7.00 2.66
N ARG A 61 -3.86 -7.55 3.17
CA ARG A 61 -4.96 -8.04 2.35
C ARG A 61 -5.61 -6.90 1.56
N THR A 62 -5.86 -5.78 2.22
CA THR A 62 -6.44 -4.60 1.58
C THR A 62 -5.53 -4.10 0.46
N ASN A 63 -4.24 -4.06 0.70
CA ASN A 63 -3.26 -3.63 -0.30
C ASN A 63 -3.23 -4.57 -1.51
N ALA A 64 -3.27 -5.88 -1.26
CA ALA A 64 -3.31 -6.88 -2.33
C ALA A 64 -4.57 -6.76 -3.18
N GLU A 65 -5.73 -6.59 -2.55
CA GLU A 65 -6.99 -6.43 -3.28
C GLU A 65 -7.02 -5.13 -4.08
N PHE A 66 -6.47 -4.05 -3.53
CA PHE A 66 -6.33 -2.79 -4.26
C PHE A 66 -5.47 -3.00 -5.52
N ALA A 67 -4.33 -3.68 -5.37
CA ALA A 67 -3.43 -3.96 -6.48
C ALA A 67 -4.12 -4.78 -7.58
N LYS A 68 -4.90 -5.80 -7.19
CA LYS A 68 -5.66 -6.61 -8.16
C LYS A 68 -6.61 -5.75 -8.99
N VAL A 69 -7.30 -4.82 -8.34
CA VAL A 69 -8.24 -3.92 -9.03
C VAL A 69 -7.48 -3.04 -10.03
N MET A 70 -6.36 -2.47 -9.63
CA MET A 70 -5.56 -1.62 -10.50
C MET A 70 -5.06 -2.38 -11.72
N LEU A 71 -4.53 -3.59 -11.51
CA LEU A 71 -4.06 -4.44 -12.60
C LEU A 71 -5.20 -4.84 -13.54
N ALA A 72 -6.38 -5.16 -12.99
CA ALA A 72 -7.55 -5.52 -13.79
C ALA A 72 -8.01 -4.39 -14.69
N HIS A 73 -7.76 -3.15 -14.31
CA HIS A 73 -8.08 -1.97 -15.12
C HIS A 73 -6.96 -1.57 -16.08
N GLY A 74 -5.87 -2.33 -16.13
CA GLY A 74 -4.78 -2.10 -17.06
C GLY A 74 -3.68 -1.16 -16.57
N LEU A 75 -3.70 -0.78 -15.30
CA LEU A 75 -2.63 0.02 -14.71
C LEU A 75 -1.41 -0.87 -14.41
N GLU A 76 -0.23 -0.33 -14.63
CA GLU A 76 0.99 -1.01 -14.22
C GLU A 76 1.24 -0.78 -12.73
N LEU A 77 1.87 -1.75 -12.08
CA LEU A 77 2.08 -1.74 -10.64
C LEU A 77 3.56 -1.66 -10.31
N LYS A 78 3.91 -0.68 -9.47
CA LYS A 78 5.21 -0.60 -8.83
C LYS A 78 4.98 -0.66 -7.32
N VAL A 79 5.86 -1.35 -6.61
CA VAL A 79 5.78 -1.46 -5.15
C VAL A 79 7.06 -0.91 -4.53
N GLN A 80 6.88 -0.03 -3.57
CA GLN A 80 7.98 0.48 -2.74
C GLN A 80 7.95 -0.28 -1.41
N VAL A 81 9.02 -1.02 -1.13
CA VAL A 81 9.14 -1.78 0.11
C VAL A 81 9.70 -0.88 1.20
N LEU A 82 8.96 -0.73 2.29
CA LEU A 82 9.30 0.17 3.39
C LEU A 82 9.94 -0.60 4.55
N ASN A 83 11.14 -0.20 4.91
CA ASN A 83 11.84 -0.69 6.09
C ASN A 83 11.95 0.46 7.09
N ALA A 84 11.53 0.23 8.34
CA ALA A 84 11.47 1.28 9.35
C ALA A 84 12.83 1.89 9.66
N GLU A 85 13.85 1.06 9.80
CA GLU A 85 15.20 1.54 10.13
C GLU A 85 15.73 2.50 9.06
N GLU A 86 15.60 2.11 7.79
CA GLU A 86 16.05 2.95 6.68
C GLU A 86 15.24 4.24 6.58
N TYR A 87 13.93 4.15 6.75
CA TYR A 87 13.03 5.29 6.67
C TYR A 87 13.35 6.32 7.76
N PHE A 88 13.47 5.87 9.01
CA PHE A 88 13.72 6.79 10.13
C PHE A 88 15.13 7.38 10.09
N ALA A 89 16.11 6.67 9.52
CA ALA A 89 17.43 7.21 9.27
C ALA A 89 17.37 8.38 8.28
N TRP A 90 16.59 8.21 7.21
CA TRP A 90 16.36 9.30 6.24
C TRP A 90 15.61 10.46 6.84
N LEU A 91 14.55 10.17 7.62
CA LEU A 91 13.67 11.18 8.21
C LEU A 91 14.41 12.09 9.19
N GLY A 92 15.31 11.53 9.98
CA GLY A 92 16.06 12.29 11.00
C GLY A 92 15.14 12.92 12.03
N ALA A 93 15.31 14.21 12.28
CA ALA A 93 14.52 14.94 13.28
C ALA A 93 13.18 15.47 12.75
N ARG A 94 12.86 15.23 11.47
CA ARG A 94 11.61 15.69 10.88
C ARG A 94 10.42 14.91 11.44
N PRO A 95 9.22 15.49 11.49
CA PRO A 95 8.05 14.77 12.00
C PRO A 95 7.65 13.66 11.03
N HIS A 96 7.21 12.54 11.60
CA HIS A 96 6.70 11.40 10.84
C HIS A 96 5.23 11.66 10.47
N THR A 97 4.99 11.96 9.18
CA THR A 97 3.68 12.32 8.65
C THR A 97 3.42 11.56 7.35
N TYR A 98 2.16 11.59 6.89
CA TYR A 98 1.80 11.05 5.59
C TYR A 98 2.62 11.70 4.47
N GLN A 99 2.82 13.02 4.55
CA GLN A 99 3.63 13.74 3.57
C GLN A 99 5.07 13.24 3.55
N ALA A 100 5.67 13.01 4.73
CA ALA A 100 7.03 12.48 4.81
C ALA A 100 7.15 11.11 4.15
N LEU A 101 6.16 10.24 4.34
CA LEU A 101 6.12 8.94 3.68
C LEU A 101 6.05 9.08 2.16
N GLN A 102 5.25 10.00 1.65
CA GLN A 102 5.14 10.25 0.21
C GLN A 102 6.43 10.81 -0.39
N GLU A 103 7.16 11.59 0.37
CA GLU A 103 8.42 12.20 -0.07
C GLU A 103 9.62 11.23 0.01
N TYR A 104 9.49 10.13 0.74
CA TYR A 104 10.58 9.19 0.93
C TYR A 104 10.93 8.48 -0.38
N PRO A 105 12.15 8.69 -0.91
CA PRO A 105 12.54 8.10 -2.19
C PRO A 105 13.19 6.72 -2.03
N GLY A 106 13.45 6.28 -0.80
CA GLY A 106 14.21 5.08 -0.53
C GLY A 106 13.38 3.82 -0.56
N GLY A 107 13.95 2.75 -0.01
CA GLY A 107 13.36 1.44 -0.04
C GLY A 107 13.63 0.72 -1.36
N ARG A 108 13.29 -0.56 -1.40
CA ARG A 108 13.41 -1.35 -2.61
C ARG A 108 12.18 -1.15 -3.48
N HIS A 109 12.38 -0.85 -4.75
CA HIS A 109 11.29 -0.71 -5.72
C HIS A 109 11.26 -1.94 -6.62
N VAL A 110 10.09 -2.56 -6.70
CA VAL A 110 9.87 -3.74 -7.56
C VAL A 110 8.66 -3.50 -8.43
N SER A 111 8.59 -4.20 -9.57
CA SER A 111 7.50 -4.06 -10.54
C SER A 111 7.19 -5.42 -11.18
N GLY A 112 6.12 -5.47 -11.98
CA GLY A 112 5.75 -6.67 -12.74
C GLY A 112 5.51 -7.89 -11.85
N ASP A 113 6.03 -9.03 -12.27
CA ASP A 113 5.83 -10.30 -11.56
C ASP A 113 6.43 -10.30 -10.16
N GLU A 114 7.53 -9.60 -9.95
CA GLU A 114 8.15 -9.49 -8.64
C GLU A 114 7.24 -8.73 -7.66
N ALA A 115 6.59 -7.66 -8.14
CA ALA A 115 5.63 -6.92 -7.32
C ALA A 115 4.41 -7.78 -6.98
N LYS A 116 3.90 -8.55 -7.93
CA LYS A 116 2.79 -9.48 -7.69
C LYS A 116 3.14 -10.53 -6.64
N ALA A 117 4.32 -11.12 -6.77
CA ALA A 117 4.79 -12.14 -5.83
C ALA A 117 4.91 -11.55 -4.42
N LEU A 118 5.43 -10.35 -4.30
CA LEU A 118 5.62 -9.67 -3.02
C LEU A 118 4.26 -9.42 -2.33
N LEU A 119 3.24 -9.06 -3.10
CA LEU A 119 1.89 -8.81 -2.57
C LEU A 119 1.07 -10.08 -2.40
N GLY A 120 1.57 -11.25 -2.81
CA GLY A 120 0.86 -12.51 -2.71
C GLY A 120 -0.27 -12.66 -3.72
N ILE A 121 -0.17 -12.04 -4.88
CA ILE A 121 -1.16 -12.11 -5.96
C ILE A 121 -0.55 -12.74 -7.20
N ASP A 122 -1.41 -13.34 -7.99
CA ASP A 122 -1.01 -14.02 -9.24
C ASP A 122 -1.02 -13.07 -10.45
#